data_57a6676f671dccbd5272e35acdba131c
#
_entry.id   57a6676f671dccbd5272e35acdba131c
#
_cell.length_a   1.000
_cell.length_b   1.000
_cell.length_c   1.000
_cell.angle_alpha   90.00
_cell.angle_beta   90.00
_cell.angle_gamma   90.00
#
_symmetry.space_group_name_H-M   'P 1'
#
loop_
_entity.id
_entity.type
_entity.pdbx_description
1 polymer ?
#
loop_
_entity_poly.entity_id
_entity_poly.type
_entity_poly.pdbx_seq_one_letter_code
_entity_poly.pdbx_strand_id
1 'polypeptide(L)'
;MISPEKLSLYEAIGGDDGLNRLVQAFYDIIEQDEDAQELHLLHRRGHGVAHSRTEQFDYLSGFLGGPQHYVRRHGHSRLREIDEHVPIGPEMRDLWLKCMTKAVAVAGIAEPTASQLIQHLARAAETARNQN
;
A
#
# COMPACT_ATOMS: atom_id res chain seq x y z
N MET A 1 15.18 21.77 -15.76
CA MET A 1 15.26 21.35 -14.35
C MET A 1 13.87 21.06 -13.84
N ILE A 2 13.69 19.87 -13.25
CA ILE A 2 12.40 19.49 -12.70
C ILE A 2 12.24 20.13 -11.32
N SER A 3 11.15 20.86 -11.12
CA SER A 3 10.81 21.45 -9.82
C SER A 3 10.49 20.32 -8.81
N PRO A 4 10.87 20.45 -7.52
CA PRO A 4 10.51 19.45 -6.50
C PRO A 4 8.99 19.19 -6.43
N GLU A 5 8.17 20.17 -6.78
CA GLU A 5 6.71 20.03 -6.80
C GLU A 5 6.22 19.07 -7.88
N LYS A 6 7.06 18.78 -8.88
CA LYS A 6 6.72 17.87 -9.98
C LYS A 6 7.23 16.46 -9.77
N LEU A 7 7.93 16.18 -8.68
CA LEU A 7 8.32 14.82 -8.35
C LEU A 7 7.09 13.99 -8.02
N SER A 8 7.02 12.78 -8.57
CA SER A 8 5.98 11.83 -8.16
C SER A 8 6.24 11.39 -6.72
N LEU A 9 5.22 10.88 -6.06
CA LEU A 9 5.42 10.28 -4.72
C LEU A 9 6.39 9.11 -4.78
N TYR A 10 6.35 8.33 -5.86
CA TYR A 10 7.30 7.25 -6.09
C TYR A 10 8.75 7.74 -6.02
N GLU A 11 9.06 8.82 -6.72
CA GLU A 11 10.41 9.41 -6.71
C GLU A 11 10.74 10.03 -5.35
N ALA A 12 9.76 10.70 -4.73
CA ALA A 12 9.96 11.37 -3.45
C ALA A 12 10.29 10.42 -2.31
N ILE A 13 9.77 9.18 -2.35
CA ILE A 13 10.08 8.18 -1.32
C ILE A 13 11.36 7.39 -1.60
N GLY A 14 12.00 7.62 -2.75
CA GLY A 14 13.26 6.96 -3.10
C GLY A 14 13.16 5.89 -4.18
N GLY A 15 12.14 5.93 -5.02
CA GLY A 15 11.98 5.00 -6.12
C GLY A 15 11.74 3.56 -5.65
N ASP A 16 12.24 2.59 -6.39
CA ASP A 16 12.07 1.17 -6.07
C ASP A 16 12.59 0.81 -4.67
N ASP A 17 13.76 1.33 -4.29
CA ASP A 17 14.33 1.03 -2.98
C ASP A 17 13.48 1.56 -1.84
N GLY A 18 13.00 2.80 -1.96
CA GLY A 18 12.13 3.41 -0.96
C GLY A 18 10.80 2.70 -0.88
N LEU A 19 10.20 2.37 -2.03
CA LEU A 19 8.94 1.64 -2.07
C LEU A 19 9.10 0.23 -1.48
N ASN A 20 10.18 -0.45 -1.80
CA ASN A 20 10.43 -1.78 -1.24
C ASN A 20 10.56 -1.73 0.28
N ARG A 21 11.27 -0.74 0.83
CA ARG A 21 11.35 -0.59 2.29
C ARG A 21 9.96 -0.38 2.91
N LEU A 22 9.12 0.42 2.28
CA LEU A 22 7.77 0.66 2.75
C LEU A 22 6.92 -0.62 2.74
N VAL A 23 6.94 -1.34 1.64
CA VAL A 23 6.14 -2.57 1.48
C VAL A 23 6.61 -3.64 2.47
N GLN A 24 7.92 -3.83 2.61
CA GLN A 24 8.45 -4.81 3.56
C GLN A 24 8.10 -4.43 5.00
N ALA A 25 8.23 -3.15 5.37
CA ALA A 25 7.85 -2.69 6.70
C ALA A 25 6.36 -2.93 6.99
N PHE A 26 5.51 -2.65 6.02
CA PHE A 26 4.07 -2.86 6.14
C PHE A 26 3.72 -4.33 6.43
N TYR A 27 4.27 -5.25 5.63
CA TYR A 27 3.96 -6.67 5.81
C TYR A 27 4.64 -7.29 7.03
N ASP A 28 5.80 -6.80 7.42
CA ASP A 28 6.42 -7.20 8.69
C ASP A 28 5.54 -6.80 9.87
N ILE A 29 4.93 -5.61 9.83
CA ILE A 29 3.99 -5.16 10.85
C ILE A 29 2.76 -6.08 10.88
N ILE A 30 2.21 -6.42 9.71
CA ILE A 30 1.05 -7.31 9.63
C ILE A 30 1.36 -8.67 10.27
N GLU A 31 2.55 -9.21 10.03
CA GLU A 31 2.93 -10.52 10.55
C GLU A 31 3.23 -10.52 12.05
N GLN A 32 3.74 -9.41 12.59
CA GLN A 32 4.31 -9.36 13.93
C GLN A 32 3.46 -8.60 14.95
N ASP A 33 2.63 -7.65 14.50
CA ASP A 33 1.85 -6.80 15.40
C ASP A 33 0.55 -7.49 15.78
N GLU A 34 0.29 -7.63 17.08
CA GLU A 34 -0.93 -8.24 17.58
C GLU A 34 -2.18 -7.50 17.11
N ASP A 35 -2.09 -6.18 17.01
CA ASP A 35 -3.22 -5.35 16.55
C ASP A 35 -3.57 -5.60 15.08
N ALA A 36 -2.67 -6.21 14.32
CA ALA A 36 -2.86 -6.48 12.89
C ALA A 36 -3.30 -7.91 12.59
N GLN A 37 -3.64 -8.72 13.60
CA GLN A 37 -3.96 -10.14 13.41
C GLN A 37 -5.10 -10.38 12.42
N GLU A 38 -6.16 -9.57 12.49
CA GLU A 38 -7.29 -9.73 11.58
C GLU A 38 -6.87 -9.53 10.13
N LEU A 39 -6.02 -8.53 9.88
CA LEU A 39 -5.51 -8.26 8.56
C LEU A 39 -4.57 -9.37 8.09
N HIS A 40 -3.74 -9.89 8.98
CA HIS A 40 -2.86 -11.02 8.70
C HIS A 40 -3.66 -12.26 8.29
N LEU A 41 -4.70 -12.59 9.05
CA LEU A 41 -5.57 -13.72 8.75
C LEU A 41 -6.25 -13.56 7.39
N LEU A 42 -6.68 -12.35 7.06
CA LEU A 42 -7.30 -12.06 5.78
C LEU A 42 -6.34 -12.37 4.62
N HIS A 43 -5.08 -11.98 4.74
CA HIS A 43 -4.06 -12.26 3.73
C HIS A 43 -3.78 -13.77 3.63
N ARG A 44 -3.76 -14.49 4.75
CA ARG A 44 -3.52 -15.93 4.76
C ARG A 44 -4.64 -16.72 4.10
N ARG A 45 -5.88 -16.23 4.21
CA ARG A 45 -7.04 -16.86 3.54
C ARG A 45 -7.03 -16.63 2.03
N GLY A 46 -6.34 -15.59 1.57
CA GLY A 46 -6.16 -15.31 0.15
C GLY A 46 -4.96 -16.08 -0.40
N HIS A 47 -4.02 -15.36 -1.00
CA HIS A 47 -2.84 -15.95 -1.65
C HIS A 47 -1.60 -16.00 -0.76
N GLY A 48 -1.72 -15.54 0.49
CA GLY A 48 -0.61 -15.49 1.43
C GLY A 48 0.18 -14.19 1.38
N VAL A 49 0.99 -13.98 2.42
CA VAL A 49 1.71 -12.71 2.61
C VAL A 49 2.81 -12.52 1.56
N ALA A 50 3.53 -13.59 1.20
CA ALA A 50 4.60 -13.50 0.20
C ALA A 50 4.08 -13.00 -1.16
N HIS A 51 2.96 -13.55 -1.60
CA HIS A 51 2.30 -13.12 -2.84
C HIS A 51 1.83 -11.66 -2.71
N SER A 52 1.23 -11.32 -1.58
CA SER A 52 0.72 -9.96 -1.33
C SER A 52 1.83 -8.91 -1.35
N ARG A 53 3.01 -9.24 -0.84
CA ARG A 53 4.16 -8.31 -0.87
C ARG A 53 4.47 -7.90 -2.32
N THR A 54 4.53 -8.86 -3.22
CA THR A 54 4.83 -8.61 -4.64
C THR A 54 3.71 -7.81 -5.31
N GLU A 55 2.46 -8.21 -5.09
CA GLU A 55 1.31 -7.54 -5.69
C GLU A 55 1.17 -6.10 -5.18
N GLN A 56 1.38 -5.87 -3.90
CA GLN A 56 1.30 -4.55 -3.30
C GLN A 56 2.41 -3.63 -3.84
N PHE A 57 3.63 -4.16 -3.96
CA PHE A 57 4.74 -3.40 -4.54
C PHE A 57 4.39 -2.95 -5.96
N ASP A 58 3.94 -3.88 -6.79
CA ASP A 58 3.62 -3.59 -8.18
C ASP A 58 2.48 -2.58 -8.31
N TYR A 59 1.43 -2.75 -7.50
CA TYR A 59 0.31 -1.82 -7.49
C TYR A 59 0.73 -0.41 -7.05
N LEU A 60 1.43 -0.32 -5.92
CA LEU A 60 1.85 0.98 -5.39
C LEU A 60 2.85 1.69 -6.28
N SER A 61 3.73 0.94 -6.98
CA SER A 61 4.63 1.54 -7.96
C SER A 61 3.85 2.40 -8.95
N GLY A 62 2.84 1.81 -9.59
CA GLY A 62 2.01 2.55 -10.55
C GLY A 62 1.16 3.63 -9.90
N PHE A 63 0.55 3.32 -8.75
CA PHE A 63 -0.32 4.25 -8.04
C PHE A 63 0.41 5.54 -7.62
N LEU A 64 1.68 5.42 -7.25
CA LEU A 64 2.49 6.54 -6.79
C LEU A 64 3.24 7.25 -7.92
N GLY A 65 3.02 6.85 -9.16
CA GLY A 65 3.59 7.52 -10.32
C GLY A 65 4.88 6.91 -10.86
N GLY A 66 5.20 5.68 -10.45
CA GLY A 66 6.35 4.93 -10.95
C GLY A 66 5.96 3.95 -12.06
N PRO A 67 6.80 2.93 -12.31
CA PRO A 67 6.51 1.93 -13.34
C PRO A 67 5.18 1.21 -13.13
N GLN A 68 4.46 0.99 -14.22
CA GLN A 68 3.10 0.42 -14.20
C GLN A 68 3.13 -1.11 -14.22
N HIS A 69 3.83 -1.73 -13.28
CA HIS A 69 4.01 -3.18 -13.23
C HIS A 69 2.69 -3.94 -13.10
N TYR A 70 1.79 -3.46 -12.24
CA TYR A 70 0.52 -4.14 -12.01
C TYR A 70 -0.34 -4.15 -13.26
N VAL A 71 -0.47 -2.99 -13.93
CA VAL A 71 -1.26 -2.88 -15.16
C VAL A 71 -0.67 -3.75 -16.26
N ARG A 72 0.66 -3.83 -16.36
CA ARG A 72 1.32 -4.66 -17.40
C ARG A 72 1.02 -6.14 -17.20
N ARG A 73 0.92 -6.61 -15.93
CA ARG A 73 0.65 -8.03 -15.67
C ARG A 73 -0.84 -8.36 -15.69
N HIS A 74 -1.69 -7.46 -15.22
CA HIS A 74 -3.11 -7.74 -15.00
C HIS A 74 -4.06 -7.00 -15.94
N GLY A 75 -3.55 -6.03 -16.71
CA GLY A 75 -4.36 -5.27 -17.66
C GLY A 75 -5.17 -4.13 -17.06
N HIS A 76 -5.21 -4.01 -15.75
CA HIS A 76 -5.92 -2.93 -15.05
C HIS A 76 -5.34 -2.72 -13.64
N SER A 77 -5.77 -1.65 -12.97
CA SER A 77 -5.42 -1.37 -11.59
C SER A 77 -6.65 -0.96 -10.77
N ARG A 78 -7.79 -1.55 -11.06
CA ARG A 78 -9.06 -1.22 -10.38
C ARG A 78 -9.14 -1.96 -9.04
N LEU A 79 -9.01 -1.21 -7.95
CA LEU A 79 -8.96 -1.77 -6.60
C LEU A 79 -10.19 -2.59 -6.23
N ARG A 80 -11.38 -2.16 -6.62
CA ARG A 80 -12.60 -2.93 -6.31
C ARG A 80 -12.60 -4.31 -6.96
N GLU A 81 -12.06 -4.42 -8.16
CA GLU A 81 -11.95 -5.72 -8.82
C GLU A 81 -10.82 -6.56 -8.25
N ILE A 82 -9.71 -5.93 -7.88
CA ILE A 82 -8.57 -6.61 -7.25
C ILE A 82 -9.00 -7.27 -5.95
N ASP A 83 -9.80 -6.57 -5.14
CA ASP A 83 -10.18 -7.00 -3.80
C ASP A 83 -11.61 -7.56 -3.72
N GLU A 84 -12.25 -7.86 -4.84
CA GLU A 84 -13.66 -8.26 -4.86
C GLU A 84 -13.96 -9.53 -4.04
N HIS A 85 -12.98 -10.41 -3.91
CA HIS A 85 -13.12 -11.65 -3.15
C HIS A 85 -12.72 -11.53 -1.68
N VAL A 86 -12.34 -10.32 -1.26
CA VAL A 86 -11.86 -10.04 0.09
C VAL A 86 -12.82 -9.06 0.75
N PRO A 87 -13.45 -9.41 1.89
CA PRO A 87 -14.38 -8.49 2.54
C PRO A 87 -13.63 -7.32 3.19
N ILE A 88 -13.83 -6.12 2.66
CA ILE A 88 -13.19 -4.90 3.16
C ILE A 88 -14.28 -3.92 3.60
N GLY A 89 -14.52 -3.85 4.90
CA GLY A 89 -15.39 -2.86 5.51
C GLY A 89 -14.58 -1.70 6.10
N PRO A 90 -15.27 -0.76 6.78
CA PRO A 90 -14.60 0.39 7.38
C PRO A 90 -13.52 0.02 8.40
N GLU A 91 -13.75 -1.02 9.19
CA GLU A 91 -12.79 -1.46 10.22
C GLU A 91 -11.51 -2.00 9.60
N MET A 92 -11.64 -2.81 8.55
CA MET A 92 -10.48 -3.38 7.87
C MET A 92 -9.71 -2.31 7.11
N ARG A 93 -10.43 -1.35 6.49
CA ARG A 93 -9.83 -0.18 5.87
C ARG A 93 -8.99 0.61 6.87
N ASP A 94 -9.54 0.88 8.05
CA ASP A 94 -8.86 1.66 9.09
C ASP A 94 -7.65 0.92 9.63
N LEU A 95 -7.75 -0.39 9.82
CA LEU A 95 -6.63 -1.21 10.28
C LEU A 95 -5.49 -1.22 9.26
N TRP A 96 -5.83 -1.37 7.97
CA TRP A 96 -4.84 -1.31 6.89
C TRP A 96 -4.10 0.04 6.92
N LEU A 97 -4.86 1.12 7.03
CA LEU A 97 -4.28 2.47 7.03
C LEU A 97 -3.41 2.71 8.27
N LYS A 98 -3.82 2.20 9.43
CA LYS A 98 -3.04 2.27 10.66
C LYS A 98 -1.70 1.56 10.49
N CYS A 99 -1.71 0.35 9.93
CA CYS A 99 -0.49 -0.42 9.67
C CYS A 99 0.40 0.30 8.67
N MET A 100 -0.18 0.87 7.62
CA MET A 100 0.58 1.60 6.61
C MET A 100 1.21 2.88 7.21
N THR A 101 0.50 3.58 8.08
CA THR A 101 1.03 4.75 8.77
C THR A 101 2.26 4.39 9.63
N LYS A 102 2.20 3.27 10.34
CA LYS A 102 3.35 2.75 11.09
C LYS A 102 4.50 2.41 10.15
N ALA A 103 4.19 1.80 9.01
CA ALA A 103 5.21 1.41 8.03
C ALA A 103 5.93 2.62 7.45
N VAL A 104 5.22 3.71 7.18
CA VAL A 104 5.81 4.96 6.71
C VAL A 104 6.87 5.47 7.70
N ALA A 105 6.57 5.42 8.99
CA ALA A 105 7.52 5.82 10.02
C ALA A 105 8.73 4.88 10.08
N VAL A 106 8.50 3.56 10.03
CA VAL A 106 9.56 2.56 10.08
C VAL A 106 10.47 2.68 8.86
N ALA A 107 9.90 2.96 7.68
CA ALA A 107 10.68 3.13 6.45
C ALA A 107 11.49 4.44 6.42
N GLY A 108 11.28 5.33 7.39
CA GLY A 108 12.05 6.56 7.50
C GLY A 108 11.65 7.64 6.51
N ILE A 109 10.41 7.62 6.04
CA ILE A 109 9.92 8.64 5.10
C ILE A 109 9.63 9.93 5.86
N ALA A 110 10.33 11.02 5.47
CA ALA A 110 10.24 12.29 6.16
C ALA A 110 9.08 13.15 5.67
N GLU A 111 8.70 14.14 6.48
CA GLU A 111 7.74 15.16 6.07
C GLU A 111 8.38 16.11 5.05
N PRO A 112 7.62 16.70 4.13
CA PRO A 112 6.16 16.61 3.99
C PRO A 112 5.67 15.37 3.20
N THR A 113 6.59 14.59 2.66
CA THR A 113 6.26 13.43 1.82
C THR A 113 5.43 12.39 2.58
N ALA A 114 5.74 12.16 3.86
CA ALA A 114 5.00 11.19 4.68
C ALA A 114 3.50 11.53 4.73
N SER A 115 3.15 12.78 5.03
CA SER A 115 1.75 13.20 5.09
C SER A 115 1.05 13.10 3.74
N GLN A 116 1.72 13.50 2.67
CA GLN A 116 1.18 13.42 1.31
C GLN A 116 0.92 11.96 0.92
N LEU A 117 1.85 11.08 1.24
CA LEU A 117 1.74 9.66 0.97
C LEU A 117 0.56 9.05 1.71
N ILE A 118 0.43 9.33 3.01
CA ILE A 118 -0.67 8.81 3.82
C ILE A 118 -2.02 9.29 3.28
N GLN A 119 -2.14 10.54 2.87
CA GLN A 119 -3.38 11.06 2.27
C GLN A 119 -3.74 10.32 0.98
N HIS A 120 -2.76 10.04 0.12
CA HIS A 120 -2.98 9.29 -1.10
C HIS A 120 -3.40 7.85 -0.80
N LEU A 121 -2.75 7.22 0.17
CA LEU A 121 -3.07 5.84 0.55
C LEU A 121 -4.43 5.74 1.21
N ALA A 122 -4.86 6.76 1.95
CA ALA A 122 -6.20 6.81 2.53
C ALA A 122 -7.28 6.80 1.45
N ARG A 123 -7.06 7.50 0.35
CA ARG A 123 -7.99 7.49 -0.79
C ARG A 123 -8.04 6.11 -1.45
N ALA A 124 -6.89 5.46 -1.59
CA ALA A 124 -6.82 4.11 -2.15
C ALA A 124 -7.56 3.11 -1.26
N ALA A 125 -7.37 3.19 0.05
CA ALA A 125 -8.05 2.32 1.01
C ALA A 125 -9.56 2.51 0.96
N GLU A 126 -10.03 3.75 0.85
CA GLU A 126 -11.48 4.02 0.73
C GLU A 126 -12.04 3.46 -0.59
N THR A 127 -11.28 3.59 -1.69
CA THR A 127 -11.70 3.03 -2.98
C THR A 127 -11.79 1.50 -2.92
N ALA A 128 -10.92 0.85 -2.17
CA ALA A 128 -10.91 -0.60 -2.03
C ALA A 128 -12.05 -1.11 -1.13
N ARG A 129 -12.61 -0.25 -0.27
CA ARG A 129 -13.69 -0.65 0.63
C ARG A 129 -14.91 -1.12 -0.18
N ASN A 130 -15.36 -2.34 0.08
CA ASN A 130 -16.45 -2.96 -0.65
C ASN A 130 -17.63 -3.37 0.24
N GLN A 131 -17.59 -2.99 1.53
CA GLN A 131 -18.66 -3.24 2.49
C GLN A 131 -18.96 -1.96 3.29
N ASN A 132 -20.21 -1.84 3.69
CA ASN A 132 -20.67 -0.68 4.48
C ASN A 132 -20.40 -0.86 5.97
#